data_d8148f410a4f9a809743385bb6520320
#
_entry.id   d8148f410a4f9a809743385bb6520320
#
_cell.length_a   1.000
_cell.length_b   1.000
_cell.length_c   1.000
_cell.angle_alpha   90.00
_cell.angle_beta   90.00
_cell.angle_gamma   90.00
#
_symmetry.space_group_name_H-M   'P 1'
#
loop_
_entity.id
_entity.type
_entity.pdbx_description
1 polymer ?
#
loop_
_entity_poly.entity_id
_entity_poly.type
_entity_poly.pdbx_seq_one_letter_code
_entity_poly.pdbx_strand_id
1 'polypeptide(L)'
;MKKYFLTVITIIMFFFNNPAKAEYEKIFYDLNIESITGELINFKEYKNKAVLVVNTASYCGFTNQYEELQELWDNYKSKGLVVLGVPSNSFNQEKKNNDEVKEFCEVNFNINFPLSTITEVKGVNAHKIFKWAKKNYGKSAVPKWNFHKILINKEGKIEDTFASFTKPMSGKLIKKIEAIL
;
A
#
# COMPACT_ATOMS: atom_id res chain seq x y z
N MET A 1 -6.96 24.32 -72.63
CA MET A 1 -7.12 24.77 -71.25
C MET A 1 -7.03 23.56 -70.37
N LYS A 2 -5.88 23.30 -69.68
CA LYS A 2 -5.67 22.17 -68.77
C LYS A 2 -6.04 22.63 -67.36
N LYS A 3 -7.09 21.99 -66.76
CA LYS A 3 -7.49 22.23 -65.40
C LYS A 3 -6.60 21.35 -64.48
N TYR A 4 -5.78 21.96 -63.58
CA TYR A 4 -5.04 21.29 -62.55
C TYR A 4 -5.97 21.09 -61.35
N PHE A 5 -6.23 19.84 -61.02
CA PHE A 5 -6.94 19.46 -59.81
C PHE A 5 -5.91 19.39 -58.65
N LEU A 6 -5.99 20.35 -57.75
CA LEU A 6 -5.13 20.38 -56.55
C LEU A 6 -5.78 19.53 -55.48
N THR A 7 -5.24 18.34 -55.26
CA THR A 7 -5.69 17.44 -54.16
C THR A 7 -5.02 17.87 -52.88
N VAL A 8 -5.77 18.48 -51.96
CA VAL A 8 -5.32 18.82 -50.61
C VAL A 8 -5.40 17.55 -49.77
N ILE A 9 -4.25 16.96 -49.43
CA ILE A 9 -4.16 15.86 -48.50
C ILE A 9 -4.14 16.44 -47.07
N THR A 10 -5.27 16.34 -46.37
CA THR A 10 -5.38 16.70 -44.96
C THR A 10 -4.78 15.58 -44.12
N ILE A 11 -3.55 15.78 -43.59
CA ILE A 11 -2.93 14.87 -42.65
C ILE A 11 -3.59 15.10 -41.27
N ILE A 12 -4.48 14.19 -40.88
CA ILE A 12 -5.04 14.15 -39.53
C ILE A 12 -3.98 13.54 -38.60
N MET A 13 -3.25 14.39 -37.87
CA MET A 13 -2.40 13.93 -36.76
C MET A 13 -3.29 13.49 -35.60
N PHE A 14 -3.43 12.20 -35.42
CA PHE A 14 -3.95 11.63 -34.18
C PHE A 14 -2.92 11.83 -33.09
N PHE A 15 -3.08 12.84 -32.26
CA PHE A 15 -2.38 12.91 -30.97
C PHE A 15 -2.95 11.82 -30.06
N PHE A 16 -2.26 10.71 -29.96
CA PHE A 16 -2.50 9.75 -28.88
C PHE A 16 -2.12 10.44 -27.57
N ASN A 17 -3.10 11.03 -26.89
CA ASN A 17 -2.96 11.42 -25.51
C ASN A 17 -2.80 10.15 -24.67
N ASN A 18 -1.58 9.62 -24.55
CA ASN A 18 -1.25 8.72 -23.47
C ASN A 18 -1.40 9.54 -22.18
N PRO A 19 -2.28 9.15 -21.24
CA PRO A 19 -2.29 9.82 -19.95
C PRO A 19 -0.87 9.67 -19.36
N ALA A 20 -0.20 10.81 -19.19
CA ALA A 20 1.12 10.85 -18.58
C ALA A 20 1.00 10.13 -17.23
N LYS A 21 1.65 8.95 -17.11
CA LYS A 21 1.75 8.23 -15.85
C LYS A 21 2.40 9.21 -14.89
N ALA A 22 1.69 9.61 -13.83
CA ALA A 22 2.21 10.58 -12.86
C ALA A 22 3.62 10.17 -12.45
N GLU A 23 4.60 11.04 -12.71
CA GLU A 23 5.99 10.77 -12.35
C GLU A 23 6.11 10.94 -10.83
N TYR A 24 6.47 9.86 -10.15
CA TYR A 24 6.69 9.87 -8.71
C TYR A 24 7.98 10.63 -8.40
N GLU A 25 7.90 11.74 -7.71
CA GLU A 25 9.08 12.46 -7.19
C GLU A 25 9.92 11.56 -6.27
N LYS A 26 9.25 10.71 -5.47
CA LYS A 26 9.85 9.67 -4.63
C LYS A 26 9.04 8.39 -4.76
N ILE A 27 9.72 7.25 -4.82
CA ILE A 27 9.08 5.93 -4.75
C ILE A 27 9.01 5.45 -3.30
N PHE A 28 8.25 4.38 -3.04
CA PHE A 28 8.08 3.80 -1.72
C PHE A 28 9.43 3.45 -1.05
N TYR A 29 10.37 2.92 -1.81
CA TYR A 29 11.68 2.51 -1.31
C TYR A 29 12.59 3.65 -0.85
N ASP A 30 12.23 4.91 -1.11
CA ASP A 30 12.92 6.09 -0.60
C ASP A 30 12.44 6.51 0.80
N LEU A 31 11.47 5.78 1.34
CA LEU A 31 10.88 6.02 2.65
C LEU A 31 11.40 5.01 3.67
N ASN A 32 11.03 5.22 4.92
CA ASN A 32 11.28 4.33 6.04
C ASN A 32 10.21 4.52 7.11
N ILE A 33 10.17 3.61 8.08
CA ILE A 33 9.34 3.71 9.27
C ILE A 33 10.06 3.06 10.45
N GLU A 34 9.76 3.46 11.67
CA GLU A 34 10.25 2.80 12.87
C GLU A 34 9.48 1.50 13.10
N SER A 35 10.19 0.41 13.41
CA SER A 35 9.59 -0.88 13.78
C SER A 35 8.95 -0.81 15.15
N ILE A 36 8.10 -1.80 15.46
CA ILE A 36 7.45 -1.91 16.79
C ILE A 36 8.46 -2.08 17.93
N THR A 37 9.70 -2.50 17.61
CA THR A 37 10.81 -2.65 18.56
C THR A 37 11.75 -1.43 18.58
N GLY A 38 11.45 -0.37 17.85
CA GLY A 38 12.23 0.87 17.82
C GLY A 38 13.33 0.92 16.75
N GLU A 39 13.55 -0.15 16.00
CA GLU A 39 14.54 -0.19 14.92
C GLU A 39 14.01 0.46 13.64
N LEU A 40 14.90 0.96 12.79
CA LEU A 40 14.48 1.56 11.52
C LEU A 40 14.22 0.49 10.46
N ILE A 41 12.99 0.37 9.98
CA ILE A 41 12.65 -0.38 8.77
C ILE A 41 12.96 0.50 7.55
N ASN A 42 14.07 0.21 6.88
CA ASN A 42 14.48 0.90 5.66
C ASN A 42 13.87 0.19 4.44
N PHE A 43 12.95 0.84 3.74
CA PHE A 43 12.27 0.20 2.61
C PHE A 43 13.15 -0.03 1.39
N LYS A 44 14.39 0.47 1.35
CA LYS A 44 15.37 0.08 0.33
C LYS A 44 15.65 -1.42 0.34
N GLU A 45 15.50 -2.08 1.50
CA GLU A 45 15.65 -3.54 1.66
C GLU A 45 14.52 -4.34 1.00
N TYR A 46 13.42 -3.66 0.66
CA TYR A 46 12.28 -4.24 -0.04
C TYR A 46 12.31 -4.01 -1.55
N LYS A 47 13.39 -3.44 -2.11
CA LYS A 47 13.53 -3.28 -3.56
C LYS A 47 13.27 -4.59 -4.29
N ASN A 48 12.56 -4.50 -5.42
CA ASN A 48 12.14 -5.63 -6.26
C ASN A 48 11.15 -6.59 -5.56
N LYS A 49 10.55 -6.20 -4.43
CA LYS A 49 9.46 -6.94 -3.78
C LYS A 49 8.16 -6.15 -3.88
N ALA A 50 7.03 -6.83 -3.95
CA ALA A 50 5.75 -6.18 -3.72
C ALA A 50 5.56 -5.94 -2.23
N VAL A 51 4.91 -4.83 -1.84
CA VAL A 51 4.64 -4.53 -0.42
C VAL A 51 3.17 -4.24 -0.21
N LEU A 52 2.53 -4.93 0.74
CA LEU A 52 1.18 -4.65 1.20
C LEU A 52 1.26 -3.90 2.53
N VAL A 53 1.03 -2.59 2.50
CA VAL A 53 0.93 -1.77 3.72
C VAL A 53 -0.49 -1.79 4.23
N VAL A 54 -0.69 -2.15 5.50
CA VAL A 54 -2.01 -2.24 6.13
C VAL A 54 -2.01 -1.49 7.44
N ASN A 55 -2.87 -0.48 7.61
CA ASN A 55 -3.05 0.12 8.93
C ASN A 55 -3.96 -0.76 9.78
N THR A 56 -3.48 -1.12 10.97
CA THR A 56 -4.13 -2.10 11.86
C THR A 56 -4.59 -1.48 13.17
N ALA A 57 -5.41 -2.20 13.92
CA ALA A 57 -5.80 -1.84 15.28
C ALA A 57 -6.32 -3.05 16.06
N SER A 58 -6.01 -3.10 17.36
CA SER A 58 -6.31 -4.25 18.24
C SER A 58 -7.78 -4.35 18.66
N TYR A 59 -8.53 -3.25 18.67
CA TYR A 59 -9.93 -3.19 19.14
C TYR A 59 -10.94 -2.93 18.01
N CYS A 60 -10.59 -3.29 16.78
CA CYS A 60 -11.42 -3.07 15.60
C CYS A 60 -12.29 -4.29 15.29
N GLY A 61 -13.50 -4.08 14.76
CA GLY A 61 -14.34 -5.18 14.26
C GLY A 61 -13.71 -5.99 13.10
N PHE A 62 -12.62 -5.48 12.50
CA PHE A 62 -11.86 -6.16 11.46
C PHE A 62 -10.58 -6.84 11.96
N THR A 63 -10.33 -6.90 13.29
CA THR A 63 -9.09 -7.43 13.88
C THR A 63 -8.80 -8.87 13.48
N ASN A 64 -9.83 -9.70 13.25
CA ASN A 64 -9.65 -11.06 12.73
C ASN A 64 -8.96 -11.14 11.36
N GLN A 65 -8.84 -10.01 10.63
CA GLN A 65 -8.04 -9.98 9.40
C GLN A 65 -6.54 -10.17 9.65
N TYR A 66 -6.06 -10.10 10.88
CA TYR A 66 -4.67 -10.46 11.21
C TYR A 66 -4.35 -11.92 10.85
N GLU A 67 -5.29 -12.86 11.07
CA GLU A 67 -5.13 -14.27 10.68
C GLU A 67 -4.88 -14.39 9.17
N GLU A 68 -5.73 -13.75 8.37
CA GLU A 68 -5.59 -13.77 6.90
C GLU A 68 -4.35 -12.98 6.41
N LEU A 69 -3.88 -11.96 7.14
CA LEU A 69 -2.63 -11.26 6.82
C LEU A 69 -1.41 -12.15 7.10
N GLN A 70 -1.44 -12.94 8.19
CA GLN A 70 -0.39 -13.90 8.48
C GLN A 70 -0.36 -15.02 7.45
N GLU A 71 -1.53 -15.56 7.08
CA GLU A 71 -1.66 -16.56 6.01
C GLU A 71 -1.11 -16.02 4.68
N LEU A 72 -1.48 -14.79 4.32
CA LEU A 72 -0.98 -14.14 3.11
C LEU A 72 0.55 -13.99 3.14
N TRP A 73 1.10 -13.56 4.27
CA TRP A 73 2.55 -13.46 4.46
C TRP A 73 3.24 -14.82 4.27
N ASP A 74 2.75 -15.87 4.92
CA ASP A 74 3.33 -17.20 4.84
C ASP A 74 3.29 -17.78 3.43
N ASN A 75 2.21 -17.57 2.69
CA ASN A 75 2.02 -18.07 1.35
C ASN A 75 2.84 -17.33 0.27
N TYR A 76 3.20 -16.05 0.51
CA TYR A 76 3.77 -15.19 -0.53
C TYR A 76 5.12 -14.55 -0.20
N LYS A 77 5.62 -14.62 1.06
CA LYS A 77 6.93 -14.06 1.43
C LYS A 77 8.09 -14.60 0.59
N SER A 78 8.10 -15.90 0.31
CA SER A 78 9.11 -16.53 -0.54
C SER A 78 8.98 -16.18 -2.02
N LYS A 79 7.80 -15.68 -2.44
CA LYS A 79 7.51 -15.23 -3.81
C LYS A 79 7.79 -13.74 -4.01
N GLY A 80 8.22 -13.03 -2.96
CA GLY A 80 8.59 -11.63 -3.05
C GLY A 80 7.51 -10.63 -2.57
N LEU A 81 6.51 -11.07 -1.78
CA LEU A 81 5.60 -10.17 -1.07
C LEU A 81 6.15 -9.83 0.32
N VAL A 82 6.07 -8.57 0.70
CA VAL A 82 6.20 -8.11 2.08
C VAL A 82 4.83 -7.64 2.57
N VAL A 83 4.40 -8.11 3.74
CA VAL A 83 3.27 -7.53 4.48
C VAL A 83 3.86 -6.62 5.54
N LEU A 84 3.43 -5.35 5.58
CA LEU A 84 3.82 -4.37 6.59
C LEU A 84 2.58 -3.91 7.35
N GLY A 85 2.45 -4.35 8.60
CA GLY A 85 1.41 -3.87 9.51
C GLY A 85 1.82 -2.51 10.12
N VAL A 86 0.89 -1.58 10.14
CA VAL A 86 1.08 -0.25 10.72
C VAL A 86 -0.01 -0.02 11.78
N PRO A 87 0.24 -0.43 13.04
CA PRO A 87 -0.67 -0.16 14.15
C PRO A 87 -0.97 1.33 14.27
N SER A 88 -2.24 1.68 14.47
CA SER A 88 -2.65 3.08 14.50
C SER A 88 -3.81 3.35 15.45
N ASN A 89 -3.65 4.38 16.26
CA ASN A 89 -4.74 4.91 17.08
C ASN A 89 -5.51 6.06 16.40
N SER A 90 -5.28 6.31 15.10
CA SER A 90 -5.98 7.37 14.36
C SER A 90 -7.52 7.21 14.35
N PHE A 91 -8.04 6.03 14.70
CA PHE A 91 -9.47 5.73 14.82
C PHE A 91 -9.89 5.34 16.24
N ASN A 92 -9.04 5.61 17.25
CA ASN A 92 -9.28 5.36 18.68
C ASN A 92 -9.58 3.88 19.00
N GLN A 93 -8.87 2.95 18.32
CA GLN A 93 -9.09 1.51 18.46
C GLN A 93 -7.78 0.73 18.63
N GLU A 94 -6.68 1.39 19.04
CA GLU A 94 -5.41 0.72 19.26
C GLU A 94 -5.05 0.69 20.76
N LYS A 95 -4.14 -0.22 21.12
CA LYS A 95 -3.48 -0.32 22.43
C LYS A 95 -2.71 0.96 22.74
N LYS A 96 -2.33 1.12 24.02
CA LYS A 96 -1.68 2.34 24.51
C LYS A 96 -0.21 2.47 24.10
N ASN A 97 0.49 1.36 23.95
CA ASN A 97 1.92 1.33 23.67
C ASN A 97 2.30 0.15 22.74
N ASN A 98 3.52 0.19 22.21
CA ASN A 98 4.02 -0.77 21.24
C ASN A 98 4.14 -2.18 21.82
N ASP A 99 4.54 -2.33 23.09
CA ASP A 99 4.72 -3.64 23.72
C ASP A 99 3.37 -4.37 23.83
N GLU A 100 2.32 -3.68 24.24
CA GLU A 100 0.96 -4.25 24.27
C GLU A 100 0.45 -4.64 22.87
N VAL A 101 0.77 -3.86 21.84
CA VAL A 101 0.41 -4.21 20.44
C VAL A 101 1.17 -5.44 19.98
N LYS A 102 2.48 -5.46 20.22
CA LYS A 102 3.36 -6.57 19.84
C LYS A 102 2.89 -7.87 20.50
N GLU A 103 2.72 -7.87 21.82
CA GLU A 103 2.22 -9.02 22.57
C GLU A 103 0.84 -9.48 22.06
N PHE A 104 -0.08 -8.55 21.84
CA PHE A 104 -1.41 -8.86 21.30
C PHE A 104 -1.34 -9.56 19.92
N CYS A 105 -0.51 -9.05 19.02
CA CYS A 105 -0.34 -9.62 17.68
C CYS A 105 0.33 -11.00 17.71
N GLU A 106 1.37 -11.16 18.53
CA GLU A 106 2.11 -12.42 18.66
C GLU A 106 1.26 -13.50 19.32
N VAL A 107 0.65 -13.19 20.47
CA VAL A 107 -0.09 -14.18 21.29
C VAL A 107 -1.41 -14.61 20.61
N ASN A 108 -2.17 -13.68 20.03
CA ASN A 108 -3.50 -14.00 19.51
C ASN A 108 -3.49 -14.45 18.05
N PHE A 109 -2.49 -14.01 17.24
CA PHE A 109 -2.49 -14.24 15.79
C PHE A 109 -1.16 -14.80 15.27
N ASN A 110 -0.19 -15.07 16.16
CA ASN A 110 1.14 -15.55 15.78
C ASN A 110 1.81 -14.72 14.68
N ILE A 111 1.60 -13.38 14.72
CA ILE A 111 2.13 -12.45 13.73
C ILE A 111 3.65 -12.46 13.76
N ASN A 112 4.25 -12.67 12.57
CA ASN A 112 5.70 -12.61 12.37
C ASN A 112 6.12 -11.79 11.14
N PHE A 113 5.19 -11.13 10.49
CA PHE A 113 5.51 -10.12 9.48
C PHE A 113 5.88 -8.77 10.15
N PRO A 114 6.62 -7.88 9.46
CA PRO A 114 7.03 -6.59 9.97
C PRO A 114 5.86 -5.74 10.49
N LEU A 115 5.99 -5.25 11.73
CA LEU A 115 5.09 -4.27 12.33
C LEU A 115 5.86 -2.97 12.61
N SER A 116 5.23 -1.83 12.33
CA SER A 116 5.77 -0.53 12.76
C SER A 116 5.35 -0.19 14.19
N THR A 117 6.00 0.82 14.78
CA THR A 117 5.48 1.52 15.95
C THR A 117 4.07 2.07 15.69
N ILE A 118 3.30 2.34 16.75
CA ILE A 118 1.97 2.99 16.64
C ILE A 118 2.14 4.30 15.89
N THR A 119 1.44 4.47 14.77
CA THR A 119 1.68 5.52 13.79
C THR A 119 0.39 6.23 13.38
N GLU A 120 0.44 7.55 13.25
CA GLU A 120 -0.66 8.33 12.68
C GLU A 120 -0.79 8.10 11.18
N VAL A 121 -1.98 7.68 10.71
CA VAL A 121 -2.21 7.30 9.30
C VAL A 121 -3.07 8.30 8.52
N LYS A 122 -3.63 9.30 9.21
CA LYS A 122 -4.48 10.36 8.61
C LYS A 122 -4.23 11.73 9.24
N GLY A 123 -4.78 12.78 8.63
CA GLY A 123 -4.67 14.16 9.13
C GLY A 123 -3.30 14.79 8.86
N VAL A 124 -3.06 15.93 9.53
CA VAL A 124 -1.83 16.73 9.34
C VAL A 124 -0.59 16.03 9.86
N ASN A 125 -0.76 15.20 10.90
CA ASN A 125 0.32 14.44 11.55
C ASN A 125 0.53 13.06 10.93
N ALA A 126 -0.19 12.71 9.86
CA ALA A 126 0.00 11.43 9.19
C ALA A 126 1.48 11.21 8.83
N HIS A 127 1.95 9.98 9.04
CA HIS A 127 3.31 9.59 8.69
C HIS A 127 3.59 9.81 7.19
N LYS A 128 4.86 10.06 6.85
CA LYS A 128 5.32 10.35 5.49
C LYS A 128 4.86 9.33 4.42
N ILE A 129 4.70 8.06 4.78
CA ILE A 129 4.16 7.01 3.90
C ILE A 129 2.74 7.37 3.44
N PHE A 130 1.85 7.75 4.35
CA PHE A 130 0.45 8.07 4.02
C PHE A 130 0.31 9.42 3.33
N LYS A 131 1.17 10.39 3.66
CA LYS A 131 1.27 11.66 2.91
C LYS A 131 1.75 11.41 1.48
N TRP A 132 2.76 10.57 1.31
CA TRP A 132 3.27 10.15 0.01
C TRP A 132 2.19 9.40 -0.80
N ALA A 133 1.49 8.46 -0.17
CA ALA A 133 0.42 7.72 -0.82
C ALA A 133 -0.72 8.66 -1.28
N LYS A 134 -1.13 9.60 -0.44
CA LYS A 134 -2.13 10.63 -0.82
C LYS A 134 -1.65 11.49 -1.99
N LYS A 135 -0.39 11.92 -2.00
CA LYS A 135 0.19 12.76 -3.06
C LYS A 135 0.18 12.03 -4.41
N ASN A 136 0.54 10.75 -4.43
CA ASN A 136 0.76 10.00 -5.67
C ASN A 136 -0.46 9.21 -6.17
N TYR A 137 -1.43 8.89 -5.29
CA TYR A 137 -2.59 8.06 -5.64
C TYR A 137 -3.93 8.70 -5.25
N GLY A 138 -3.90 9.86 -4.60
CA GLY A 138 -5.09 10.62 -4.25
C GLY A 138 -5.81 10.13 -2.98
N LYS A 139 -7.09 10.50 -2.86
CA LYS A 139 -7.89 10.27 -1.65
C LYS A 139 -8.19 8.79 -1.35
N SER A 140 -8.13 7.92 -2.36
CA SER A 140 -8.33 6.47 -2.20
C SER A 140 -7.22 5.80 -1.39
N ALA A 141 -6.00 6.36 -1.39
CA ALA A 141 -4.87 5.88 -0.59
C ALA A 141 -4.87 6.39 0.86
N VAL A 142 -5.83 7.23 1.25
CA VAL A 142 -5.95 7.70 2.63
C VAL A 142 -6.85 6.74 3.40
N PRO A 143 -6.36 6.11 4.49
CA PRO A 143 -7.19 5.24 5.31
C PRO A 143 -8.45 5.95 5.83
N LYS A 144 -9.62 5.39 5.54
CA LYS A 144 -10.91 5.86 6.07
C LYS A 144 -11.31 5.11 7.33
N TRP A 145 -10.70 3.95 7.55
CA TRP A 145 -10.88 3.11 8.72
C TRP A 145 -9.67 2.19 8.89
N ASN A 146 -9.61 1.41 9.97
CA ASN A 146 -8.58 0.40 10.19
C ASN A 146 -8.66 -0.71 9.13
N PHE A 147 -7.56 -1.40 8.90
CA PHE A 147 -7.40 -2.46 7.89
C PHE A 147 -7.61 -1.99 6.45
N HIS A 148 -7.36 -0.71 6.16
CA HIS A 148 -7.17 -0.23 4.79
C HIS A 148 -5.82 -0.72 4.26
N LYS A 149 -5.77 -1.11 2.98
CA LYS A 149 -4.58 -1.68 2.36
C LYS A 149 -4.10 -0.81 1.21
N ILE A 150 -2.78 -0.65 1.10
CA ILE A 150 -2.10 0.00 -0.01
C ILE A 150 -1.13 -1.03 -0.58
N LEU A 151 -1.35 -1.45 -1.83
CA LEU A 151 -0.49 -2.40 -2.52
C LEU A 151 0.54 -1.63 -3.34
N ILE A 152 1.81 -1.92 -3.10
CA ILE A 152 2.98 -1.33 -3.77
C ILE A 152 3.58 -2.39 -4.69
N ASN A 153 3.86 -2.05 -5.94
CA ASN A 153 4.50 -2.94 -6.91
C ASN A 153 6.03 -2.94 -6.78
N LYS A 154 6.71 -3.79 -7.56
CA LYS A 154 8.17 -3.96 -7.54
C LYS A 154 8.95 -2.70 -7.94
N GLU A 155 8.33 -1.75 -8.62
CA GLU A 155 8.90 -0.44 -8.96
C GLU A 155 8.77 0.58 -7.82
N GLY A 156 8.16 0.20 -6.68
CA GLY A 156 7.92 1.09 -5.55
C GLY A 156 6.80 2.10 -5.79
N LYS A 157 5.89 1.82 -6.72
CA LYS A 157 4.70 2.63 -7.02
C LYS A 157 3.45 1.97 -6.48
N ILE A 158 2.42 2.75 -6.18
CA ILE A 158 1.14 2.19 -5.74
C ILE A 158 0.46 1.51 -6.92
N GLU A 159 0.16 0.24 -6.77
CA GLU A 159 -0.59 -0.57 -7.72
C GLU A 159 -2.10 -0.40 -7.53
N ASP A 160 -2.56 -0.54 -6.28
CA ASP A 160 -3.98 -0.42 -5.95
C ASP A 160 -4.18 -0.15 -4.46
N THR A 161 -5.41 0.19 -4.07
CA THR A 161 -5.82 0.37 -2.67
C THR A 161 -7.11 -0.38 -2.38
N PHE A 162 -7.25 -0.90 -1.16
CA PHE A 162 -8.40 -1.70 -0.77
C PHE A 162 -8.97 -1.21 0.56
N ALA A 163 -10.27 -1.03 0.59
CA ALA A 163 -10.97 -0.63 1.81
C ALA A 163 -10.95 -1.74 2.88
N SER A 164 -11.25 -1.38 4.11
CA SER A 164 -11.21 -2.23 5.31
C SER A 164 -11.94 -3.57 5.15
N PHE A 165 -13.10 -3.58 4.47
CA PHE A 165 -13.92 -4.78 4.26
C PHE A 165 -13.35 -5.76 3.22
N THR A 166 -12.34 -5.37 2.42
CA THR A 166 -11.66 -6.31 1.51
C THR A 166 -10.74 -7.20 2.33
N LYS A 167 -11.09 -8.47 2.43
CA LYS A 167 -10.31 -9.46 3.18
C LYS A 167 -8.95 -9.71 2.53
N PRO A 168 -7.88 -9.93 3.33
CA PRO A 168 -6.53 -10.20 2.82
C PRO A 168 -6.45 -11.41 1.88
N MET A 169 -7.20 -12.48 2.16
CA MET A 169 -7.25 -13.70 1.32
C MET A 169 -8.35 -13.65 0.26
N SER A 170 -9.00 -12.48 0.02
CA SER A 170 -10.00 -12.38 -1.04
C SER A 170 -9.39 -12.55 -2.43
N GLY A 171 -10.10 -13.25 -3.32
CA GLY A 171 -9.65 -13.42 -4.71
C GLY A 171 -9.33 -12.11 -5.44
N LYS A 172 -10.00 -11.00 -5.05
CA LYS A 172 -9.72 -9.67 -5.59
C LYS A 172 -8.30 -9.19 -5.24
N LEU A 173 -7.87 -9.33 -3.99
CA LEU A 173 -6.55 -8.89 -3.54
C LEU A 173 -5.47 -9.86 -4.01
N ILE A 174 -5.69 -11.16 -3.86
CA ILE A 174 -4.75 -12.21 -4.30
C ILE A 174 -4.42 -12.06 -5.79
N LYS A 175 -5.41 -11.94 -6.66
CA LYS A 175 -5.20 -11.76 -8.10
C LYS A 175 -4.34 -10.53 -8.43
N LYS A 176 -4.50 -9.44 -7.68
CA LYS A 176 -3.68 -8.24 -7.86
C LYS A 176 -2.24 -8.44 -7.38
N ILE A 177 -2.06 -9.14 -6.26
CA ILE A 177 -0.71 -9.48 -5.76
C ILE A 177 0.00 -10.39 -6.76
N GLU A 178 -0.64 -11.47 -7.19
CA GLU A 178 -0.04 -12.42 -8.13
C GLU A 178 0.34 -11.79 -9.48
N ALA A 179 -0.41 -10.79 -9.93
CA ALA A 179 -0.13 -10.08 -11.17
C ALA A 179 1.15 -9.22 -11.12
N ILE A 180 1.67 -8.91 -9.93
CA ILE A 180 2.86 -8.06 -9.73
C ILE A 180 4.04 -8.80 -9.09
N LEU A 181 3.87 -10.08 -8.71
CA LEU A 181 4.95 -10.93 -8.21
C LEU A 181 5.74 -11.60 -9.35
#